data_fc217a425cd8d5a8b899523780efdc2d
#
_entry.id   fc217a425cd8d5a8b899523780efdc2d
#
_cell.length_a   1.000
_cell.length_b   1.000
_cell.length_c   1.000
_cell.angle_alpha   90.00
_cell.angle_beta   90.00
_cell.angle_gamma   90.00
#
_symmetry.space_group_name_H-M   'P 1'
#
loop_
_entity.id
_entity.type
_entity.pdbx_description
1 polymer ?
#
loop_
_entity_poly.entity_id
_entity_poly.type
_entity_poly.pdbx_seq_one_letter_code
_entity_poly.pdbx_strand_id
1 'polypeptide(L)'
;MRKLHVTLLLVFVLSLNLSRAQQQPTVLIAYYSVSGNTKSMAGAVASGARAVGNITVKVMTVHEVKKEDLLNADAIIVGSPVHNANAAPEVVKFIADWPFDGAPLFNKIGAVFVTAGGISAGEELTQMNILHSMLLSGMVVVGGADWTSAFGASAITFEKPFGTSAKDVVVADQFLKKAEGLGKRVAELVLRLNRNR
;
A
#
# COMPACT_ATOMS: atom_id res chain seq x y z
N MET A 1 -41.69 27.07 -30.69
CA MET A 1 -40.86 27.48 -29.54
C MET A 1 -40.74 26.44 -28.43
N ARG A 2 -41.78 25.70 -28.05
CA ARG A 2 -41.77 24.70 -26.97
C ARG A 2 -40.81 23.49 -27.22
N LYS A 3 -40.66 23.04 -28.48
CA LYS A 3 -39.77 21.90 -28.85
C LYS A 3 -38.29 22.23 -28.75
N LEU A 4 -37.89 23.48 -28.99
CA LEU A 4 -36.50 23.92 -28.95
C LEU A 4 -35.96 23.96 -27.49
N HIS A 5 -36.78 24.29 -26.50
CA HIS A 5 -36.42 24.35 -25.10
C HIS A 5 -36.24 22.95 -24.50
N VAL A 6 -37.02 21.96 -24.95
CA VAL A 6 -36.89 20.56 -24.48
C VAL A 6 -35.58 19.92 -24.99
N THR A 7 -35.21 20.21 -26.24
CA THR A 7 -33.96 19.67 -26.83
C THR A 7 -32.72 20.28 -26.14
N LEU A 8 -32.78 21.59 -25.81
CA LEU A 8 -31.66 22.24 -25.09
C LEU A 8 -31.51 21.74 -23.67
N LEU A 9 -32.60 21.44 -22.97
CA LEU A 9 -32.59 20.88 -21.62
C LEU A 9 -32.04 19.45 -21.61
N LEU A 10 -32.35 18.60 -22.60
CA LEU A 10 -31.82 17.26 -22.72
C LEU A 10 -30.31 17.24 -22.99
N VAL A 11 -29.80 18.13 -23.84
CA VAL A 11 -28.38 18.27 -24.12
C VAL A 11 -27.61 18.73 -22.86
N PHE A 12 -28.20 19.67 -22.08
CA PHE A 12 -27.59 20.15 -20.85
C PHE A 12 -27.53 19.06 -19.76
N VAL A 13 -28.58 18.24 -19.61
CA VAL A 13 -28.60 17.11 -18.67
C VAL A 13 -27.64 16.00 -19.10
N LEU A 14 -27.47 15.72 -20.38
CA LEU A 14 -26.47 14.78 -20.89
C LEU A 14 -25.05 15.27 -20.65
N SER A 15 -24.75 16.57 -20.79
CA SER A 15 -23.43 17.13 -20.55
C SER A 15 -23.02 17.12 -19.07
N LEU A 16 -23.97 17.21 -18.14
CA LEU A 16 -23.72 17.12 -16.71
C LEU A 16 -23.33 15.68 -16.25
N ASN A 17 -23.75 14.66 -16.99
CA ASN A 17 -23.38 13.27 -16.70
C ASN A 17 -22.01 12.86 -17.27
N LEU A 18 -21.43 13.62 -18.19
CA LEU A 18 -20.12 13.33 -18.80
C LEU A 18 -18.92 13.86 -17.99
N SER A 19 -19.15 14.62 -16.92
CA SER A 19 -18.07 15.30 -16.17
C SER A 19 -17.73 14.69 -14.81
N ARG A 20 -18.23 13.52 -14.46
CA ARG A 20 -17.61 12.73 -13.39
C ARG A 20 -16.44 11.95 -13.98
N ALA A 21 -15.33 12.63 -14.21
CA ALA A 21 -14.06 11.96 -14.36
C ALA A 21 -13.92 11.05 -13.13
N GLN A 22 -14.14 9.76 -13.32
CA GLN A 22 -14.06 8.78 -12.23
C GLN A 22 -12.62 8.84 -11.70
N GLN A 23 -12.47 9.42 -10.51
CA GLN A 23 -11.15 9.56 -9.89
C GLN A 23 -10.52 8.18 -9.81
N GLN A 24 -9.32 8.03 -10.37
CA GLN A 24 -8.63 6.76 -10.34
C GLN A 24 -8.43 6.31 -8.90
N PRO A 25 -8.70 5.04 -8.58
CA PRO A 25 -8.44 4.51 -7.26
C PRO A 25 -6.98 4.73 -6.85
N THR A 26 -6.75 4.93 -5.57
CA THR A 26 -5.42 5.29 -5.04
C THR A 26 -4.87 4.19 -4.13
N VAL A 27 -3.65 3.74 -4.41
CA VAL A 27 -2.82 2.92 -3.52
C VAL A 27 -1.79 3.82 -2.86
N LEU A 28 -1.84 3.93 -1.53
CA LEU A 28 -0.84 4.61 -0.71
C LEU A 28 0.17 3.58 -0.21
N ILE A 29 1.44 3.81 -0.49
CA ILE A 29 2.58 3.05 0.04
C ILE A 29 3.30 3.96 1.03
N ALA A 30 3.11 3.69 2.32
CA ALA A 30 3.71 4.43 3.42
C ALA A 30 4.86 3.62 4.03
N TYR A 31 6.05 4.15 4.11
CA TYR A 31 7.20 3.39 4.61
C TYR A 31 8.13 4.22 5.49
N TYR A 32 8.89 3.52 6.34
CA TYR A 32 10.07 4.05 7.02
C TYR A 32 11.31 3.30 6.54
N SER A 33 12.43 4.00 6.41
CA SER A 33 13.69 3.40 5.95
C SER A 33 14.88 4.18 6.49
N VAL A 34 15.82 3.49 7.16
CA VAL A 34 17.08 4.07 7.65
C VAL A 34 18.18 3.88 6.61
N SER A 35 18.44 2.63 6.23
CA SER A 35 19.54 2.25 5.33
C SER A 35 19.19 2.27 3.84
N GLY A 36 17.93 2.54 3.48
CA GLY A 36 17.46 2.50 2.09
C GLY A 36 16.86 1.15 1.65
N ASN A 37 17.03 0.06 2.39
CA ASN A 37 16.51 -1.25 2.00
C ASN A 37 14.97 -1.27 1.93
N THR A 38 14.29 -0.76 2.97
CA THR A 38 12.82 -0.66 2.97
C THR A 38 12.33 0.29 1.86
N LYS A 39 13.06 1.38 1.56
CA LYS A 39 12.79 2.26 0.43
C LYS A 39 12.87 1.53 -0.90
N SER A 40 13.88 0.67 -1.08
CA SER A 40 14.03 -0.17 -2.28
C SER A 40 12.82 -1.10 -2.46
N MET A 41 12.38 -1.78 -1.37
CA MET A 41 11.16 -2.59 -1.38
C MET A 41 9.91 -1.76 -1.71
N ALA A 42 9.78 -0.55 -1.14
CA ALA A 42 8.66 0.35 -1.45
C ALA A 42 8.61 0.72 -2.95
N GLY A 43 9.80 0.93 -3.57
CA GLY A 43 9.92 1.14 -5.01
C GLY A 43 9.42 -0.04 -5.84
N ALA A 44 9.76 -1.26 -5.42
CA ALA A 44 9.32 -2.49 -6.09
C ALA A 44 7.80 -2.70 -5.92
N VAL A 45 7.24 -2.50 -4.71
CA VAL A 45 5.78 -2.50 -4.49
C VAL A 45 5.09 -1.51 -5.43
N ALA A 46 5.62 -0.30 -5.55
CA ALA A 46 5.07 0.73 -6.42
C ALA A 46 5.15 0.34 -7.91
N SER A 47 6.26 -0.27 -8.33
CA SER A 47 6.42 -0.78 -9.69
C SER A 47 5.33 -1.80 -10.03
N GLY A 48 5.13 -2.79 -9.17
CA GLY A 48 4.09 -3.80 -9.34
C GLY A 48 2.67 -3.20 -9.39
N ALA A 49 2.37 -2.24 -8.51
CA ALA A 49 1.07 -1.58 -8.50
C ALA A 49 0.84 -0.75 -9.79
N ARG A 50 1.82 0.04 -10.23
CA ARG A 50 1.73 0.85 -11.46
C ARG A 50 1.57 0.01 -12.72
N ALA A 51 2.16 -1.18 -12.76
CA ALA A 51 2.07 -2.09 -13.91
C ALA A 51 0.64 -2.55 -14.21
N VAL A 52 -0.27 -2.46 -13.26
CA VAL A 52 -1.70 -2.81 -13.46
C VAL A 52 -2.44 -1.76 -14.30
N GLY A 53 -2.02 -0.48 -14.24
CA GLY A 53 -2.68 0.62 -14.94
C GLY A 53 -3.98 1.08 -14.27
N ASN A 54 -4.50 2.22 -14.69
CA ASN A 54 -5.76 2.82 -14.20
C ASN A 54 -5.83 2.99 -12.68
N ILE A 55 -4.68 3.25 -12.04
CA ILE A 55 -4.55 3.41 -10.59
C ILE A 55 -3.53 4.50 -10.27
N THR A 56 -3.81 5.29 -9.27
CA THR A 56 -2.86 6.26 -8.72
C THR A 56 -2.03 5.59 -7.65
N VAL A 57 -0.69 5.70 -7.71
CA VAL A 57 0.23 5.13 -6.72
C VAL A 57 1.02 6.24 -6.05
N LYS A 58 0.78 6.47 -4.77
CA LYS A 58 1.52 7.40 -3.92
C LYS A 58 2.55 6.62 -3.11
N VAL A 59 3.81 7.07 -3.12
CA VAL A 59 4.91 6.49 -2.32
C VAL A 59 5.45 7.58 -1.42
N MET A 60 5.29 7.41 -0.11
CA MET A 60 5.60 8.43 0.88
C MET A 60 6.29 7.81 2.09
N THR A 61 7.19 8.54 2.73
CA THR A 61 7.64 8.16 4.07
C THR A 61 6.50 8.35 5.07
N VAL A 62 6.49 7.60 6.17
CA VAL A 62 5.47 7.73 7.22
C VAL A 62 5.39 9.15 7.82
N HIS A 63 6.47 9.92 7.72
CA HIS A 63 6.52 11.31 8.18
C HIS A 63 5.84 12.31 7.22
N GLU A 64 5.74 11.96 5.94
CA GLU A 64 5.12 12.81 4.91
C GLU A 64 3.62 12.57 4.78
N VAL A 65 3.14 11.38 5.18
CA VAL A 65 1.71 11.01 5.06
C VAL A 65 0.86 11.89 5.95
N LYS A 66 -0.16 12.50 5.35
CA LYS A 66 -1.17 13.29 6.05
C LYS A 66 -2.46 12.48 6.22
N LYS A 67 -3.33 12.91 7.12
CA LYS A 67 -4.65 12.30 7.34
C LYS A 67 -5.44 12.18 6.04
N GLU A 68 -5.38 13.20 5.18
CA GLU A 68 -6.08 13.24 3.90
C GLU A 68 -5.58 12.14 2.93
N ASP A 69 -4.30 11.78 2.99
CA ASP A 69 -3.74 10.70 2.16
C ASP A 69 -4.32 9.34 2.59
N LEU A 70 -4.48 9.09 3.89
CA LEU A 70 -5.13 7.90 4.44
C LEU A 70 -6.61 7.83 4.06
N LEU A 71 -7.32 8.97 4.17
CA LEU A 71 -8.76 9.05 3.88
C LEU A 71 -9.04 8.82 2.38
N ASN A 72 -8.20 9.36 1.51
CA ASN A 72 -8.37 9.29 0.05
C ASN A 72 -7.82 8.00 -0.60
N ALA A 73 -7.06 7.19 0.14
CA ALA A 73 -6.56 5.92 -0.36
C ALA A 73 -7.65 4.84 -0.36
N ASP A 74 -7.68 4.01 -1.40
CA ASP A 74 -8.49 2.77 -1.46
C ASP A 74 -7.71 1.59 -0.86
N ALA A 75 -6.38 1.66 -0.90
CA ALA A 75 -5.49 0.72 -0.24
C ALA A 75 -4.33 1.44 0.46
N ILE A 76 -3.89 0.89 1.58
CA ILE A 76 -2.73 1.36 2.34
C ILE A 76 -1.76 0.18 2.51
N ILE A 77 -0.56 0.32 1.97
CA ILE A 77 0.52 -0.65 2.11
C ILE A 77 1.58 -0.03 3.03
N VAL A 78 1.87 -0.68 4.16
CA VAL A 78 2.84 -0.16 5.13
C VAL A 78 4.15 -0.92 5.03
N GLY A 79 5.26 -0.18 4.97
CA GLY A 79 6.62 -0.73 4.94
C GLY A 79 7.44 -0.37 6.18
N SER A 80 8.05 -1.37 6.82
CA SER A 80 8.88 -1.19 8.02
C SER A 80 10.18 -1.99 7.95
N PRO A 81 11.31 -1.44 8.41
CA PRO A 81 12.39 -2.31 8.85
C PRO A 81 11.98 -3.02 10.14
N VAL A 82 12.53 -4.22 10.35
CA VAL A 82 12.37 -4.95 11.61
C VAL A 82 13.36 -4.41 12.64
N HIS A 83 12.85 -3.92 13.76
CA HIS A 83 13.61 -3.45 14.90
C HIS A 83 13.28 -4.32 16.12
N ASN A 84 14.23 -5.14 16.60
CA ASN A 84 14.02 -6.03 17.75
C ASN A 84 12.73 -6.86 17.62
N ALA A 85 12.55 -7.51 16.47
CA ALA A 85 11.37 -8.30 16.12
C ALA A 85 10.02 -7.53 16.10
N ASN A 86 10.06 -6.20 15.99
CA ASN A 86 8.89 -5.33 15.90
C ASN A 86 9.01 -4.35 14.71
N ALA A 87 7.94 -3.67 14.40
CA ALA A 87 7.98 -2.53 13.49
C ALA A 87 8.83 -1.39 14.09
N ALA A 88 9.46 -0.61 13.24
CA ALA A 88 10.19 0.58 13.67
C ALA A 88 9.29 1.51 14.47
N PRO A 89 9.81 2.20 15.53
CA PRO A 89 9.03 3.11 16.36
C PRO A 89 8.26 4.17 15.55
N GLU A 90 8.83 4.65 14.46
CA GLU A 90 8.22 5.63 13.55
C GLU A 90 6.98 5.06 12.85
N VAL A 91 7.00 3.78 12.49
CA VAL A 91 5.85 3.09 11.90
C VAL A 91 4.78 2.84 12.95
N VAL A 92 5.17 2.44 14.15
CA VAL A 92 4.24 2.25 15.30
C VAL A 92 3.53 3.56 15.61
N LYS A 93 4.28 4.67 15.70
CA LYS A 93 3.71 6.00 15.93
C LYS A 93 2.76 6.41 14.79
N PHE A 94 3.17 6.22 13.53
CA PHE A 94 2.34 6.52 12.37
C PHE A 94 0.99 5.79 12.43
N ILE A 95 0.99 4.50 12.79
CA ILE A 95 -0.23 3.70 12.93
C ILE A 95 -1.08 4.18 14.12
N ALA A 96 -0.44 4.55 15.24
CA ALA A 96 -1.14 5.07 16.41
C ALA A 96 -1.87 6.41 16.12
N ASP A 97 -1.36 7.19 15.18
CA ASP A 97 -1.94 8.47 14.76
C ASP A 97 -3.04 8.31 13.67
N TRP A 98 -3.41 7.08 13.28
CA TRP A 98 -4.45 6.87 12.27
C TRP A 98 -5.83 7.34 12.76
N PRO A 99 -6.67 7.91 11.87
CA PRO A 99 -8.03 8.31 12.23
C PRO A 99 -8.87 7.08 12.56
N PHE A 100 -9.44 7.04 13.77
CA PHE A 100 -10.22 5.90 14.26
C PHE A 100 -11.72 6.22 14.36
N ASP A 101 -12.06 7.41 14.82
CA ASP A 101 -13.45 7.82 15.02
C ASP A 101 -14.25 7.84 13.73
N GLY A 102 -15.40 7.18 13.75
CA GLY A 102 -16.25 7.02 12.57
C GLY A 102 -15.75 5.96 11.57
N ALA A 103 -14.76 5.16 11.96
CA ALA A 103 -14.21 4.05 11.16
C ALA A 103 -13.84 4.42 9.70
N PRO A 104 -13.08 5.50 9.45
CA PRO A 104 -12.85 6.01 8.10
C PRO A 104 -11.95 5.10 7.23
N LEU A 105 -11.27 4.13 7.83
CA LEU A 105 -10.44 3.14 7.13
C LEU A 105 -11.17 1.83 6.86
N PHE A 106 -12.44 1.72 7.28
CA PHE A 106 -13.25 0.52 7.11
C PHE A 106 -13.38 0.11 5.64
N ASN A 107 -13.16 -1.18 5.36
CA ASN A 107 -13.17 -1.77 4.02
C ASN A 107 -12.08 -1.29 3.04
N LYS A 108 -11.12 -0.46 3.46
CA LYS A 108 -9.92 -0.22 2.65
C LYS A 108 -9.03 -1.47 2.64
N ILE A 109 -8.29 -1.70 1.56
CA ILE A 109 -7.33 -2.80 1.50
C ILE A 109 -6.08 -2.44 2.32
N GLY A 110 -5.64 -3.36 3.18
CA GLY A 110 -4.41 -3.27 3.96
C GLY A 110 -3.39 -4.34 3.54
N ALA A 111 -2.13 -3.96 3.42
CA ALA A 111 -1.04 -4.89 3.15
C ALA A 111 0.28 -4.39 3.79
N VAL A 112 1.25 -5.27 3.90
CA VAL A 112 2.52 -4.97 4.58
C VAL A 112 3.72 -5.54 3.83
N PHE A 113 4.84 -4.84 3.93
CA PHE A 113 6.15 -5.38 3.57
C PHE A 113 7.19 -4.98 4.62
N VAL A 114 8.21 -5.82 4.82
CA VAL A 114 9.25 -5.58 5.83
C VAL A 114 10.64 -5.89 5.29
N THR A 115 11.66 -5.34 5.95
CA THR A 115 13.05 -5.72 5.74
C THR A 115 13.67 -6.12 7.07
N ALA A 116 14.33 -7.26 7.11
CA ALA A 116 15.03 -7.79 8.30
C ALA A 116 16.51 -7.98 8.04
N GLY A 117 17.32 -7.94 9.09
CA GLY A 117 18.76 -8.17 8.99
C GLY A 117 19.12 -9.63 8.68
N GLY A 118 18.38 -10.57 9.23
CA GLY A 118 18.61 -12.02 9.09
C GLY A 118 17.33 -12.81 9.01
N ILE A 119 17.44 -14.09 8.66
CA ILE A 119 16.35 -15.06 8.69
C ILE A 119 15.89 -15.27 10.14
N SER A 120 14.59 -15.38 10.34
CA SER A 120 13.99 -15.53 11.68
C SER A 120 14.28 -14.36 12.62
N ALA A 121 14.55 -13.18 12.09
CA ALA A 121 14.79 -11.97 12.86
C ALA A 121 13.49 -11.23 13.27
N GLY A 122 12.32 -11.86 13.06
CA GLY A 122 11.01 -11.34 13.44
C GLY A 122 10.24 -10.68 12.31
N GLU A 123 10.57 -10.97 11.05
CA GLU A 123 9.89 -10.43 9.88
C GLU A 123 8.39 -10.74 9.86
N GLU A 124 8.01 -12.02 10.06
CA GLU A 124 6.60 -12.42 10.07
C GLU A 124 5.85 -11.85 11.27
N LEU A 125 6.49 -11.81 12.44
CA LEU A 125 5.90 -11.19 13.63
C LEU A 125 5.63 -9.70 13.40
N THR A 126 6.58 -8.99 12.79
CA THR A 126 6.44 -7.58 12.45
C THR A 126 5.31 -7.36 11.44
N GLN A 127 5.20 -8.21 10.41
CA GLN A 127 4.10 -8.18 9.46
C GLN A 127 2.76 -8.36 10.18
N MET A 128 2.64 -9.38 11.01
CA MET A 128 1.40 -9.67 11.75
C MET A 128 1.01 -8.54 12.68
N ASN A 129 1.95 -7.90 13.38
CA ASN A 129 1.66 -6.77 14.26
C ASN A 129 1.06 -5.58 13.49
N ILE A 130 1.56 -5.28 12.29
CA ILE A 130 1.01 -4.23 11.44
C ILE A 130 -0.37 -4.64 10.90
N LEU A 131 -0.53 -5.89 10.44
CA LEU A 131 -1.82 -6.41 9.95
C LEU A 131 -2.89 -6.43 11.04
N HIS A 132 -2.56 -6.72 12.29
CA HIS A 132 -3.49 -6.65 13.43
C HIS A 132 -4.03 -5.22 13.61
N SER A 133 -3.20 -4.20 13.47
CA SER A 133 -3.64 -2.80 13.55
C SER A 133 -4.57 -2.43 12.40
N MET A 134 -4.31 -2.96 11.19
CA MET A 134 -5.20 -2.79 10.04
C MET A 134 -6.55 -3.48 10.25
N LEU A 135 -6.56 -4.72 10.78
CA LEU A 135 -7.79 -5.44 11.13
C LEU A 135 -8.60 -4.70 12.19
N LEU A 136 -7.95 -4.16 13.24
CA LEU A 136 -8.60 -3.33 14.26
C LEU A 136 -9.27 -2.10 13.65
N SER A 137 -8.67 -1.52 12.60
CA SER A 137 -9.24 -0.39 11.86
C SER A 137 -10.33 -0.79 10.85
N GLY A 138 -10.73 -2.08 10.80
CA GLY A 138 -11.76 -2.59 9.91
C GLY A 138 -11.33 -2.74 8.46
N MET A 139 -10.03 -2.78 8.19
CA MET A 139 -9.50 -2.96 6.85
C MET A 139 -9.56 -4.43 6.41
N VAL A 140 -9.62 -4.65 5.09
CA VAL A 140 -9.48 -5.97 4.47
C VAL A 140 -8.00 -6.22 4.21
N VAL A 141 -7.38 -7.06 5.03
CA VAL A 141 -5.95 -7.35 4.89
C VAL A 141 -5.67 -8.41 3.83
N VAL A 142 -4.59 -8.24 3.08
CA VAL A 142 -4.14 -9.18 2.05
C VAL A 142 -2.64 -9.42 2.15
N GLY A 143 -2.25 -10.67 1.91
CA GLY A 143 -0.85 -11.06 1.83
C GLY A 143 -0.24 -10.84 0.45
N GLY A 144 0.97 -11.36 0.24
CA GLY A 144 1.70 -11.31 -1.03
C GLY A 144 1.06 -12.16 -2.14
N ALA A 145 1.77 -12.28 -3.26
CA ALA A 145 1.24 -12.91 -4.47
C ALA A 145 1.06 -14.43 -4.38
N ASP A 146 1.84 -15.07 -3.50
CA ASP A 146 1.85 -16.52 -3.32
C ASP A 146 2.13 -16.92 -1.85
N TRP A 147 2.16 -18.22 -1.58
CA TRP A 147 2.37 -18.77 -0.23
C TRP A 147 3.74 -18.41 0.37
N THR A 148 4.76 -18.10 -0.46
CA THR A 148 6.10 -17.70 0.02
C THR A 148 6.17 -16.26 0.51
N SER A 149 5.06 -15.56 0.45
CA SER A 149 4.85 -14.20 0.93
C SER A 149 3.46 -14.04 1.58
N ALA A 150 3.02 -15.10 2.28
CA ALA A 150 1.65 -15.22 2.79
C ALA A 150 1.19 -14.04 3.65
N PHE A 151 2.07 -13.50 4.48
CA PHE A 151 1.75 -12.36 5.38
C PHE A 151 2.12 -10.99 4.78
N GLY A 152 2.71 -10.98 3.58
CA GLY A 152 3.23 -9.78 2.92
C GLY A 152 4.61 -10.06 2.33
N ALA A 153 5.24 -9.06 1.70
CA ALA A 153 6.60 -9.23 1.19
C ALA A 153 7.63 -8.98 2.30
N SER A 154 8.67 -9.83 2.38
CA SER A 154 9.79 -9.62 3.28
C SER A 154 11.13 -9.73 2.52
N ALA A 155 12.16 -9.04 3.01
CA ALA A 155 13.51 -9.14 2.50
C ALA A 155 14.53 -9.29 3.62
N ILE A 156 15.50 -10.18 3.41
CA ILE A 156 16.69 -10.34 4.26
C ILE A 156 17.82 -9.52 3.66
N THR A 157 18.47 -8.68 4.47
CA THR A 157 19.37 -7.64 3.95
C THR A 157 20.82 -7.74 4.39
N PHE A 158 21.13 -8.44 5.51
CA PHE A 158 22.50 -8.49 6.05
C PHE A 158 23.05 -9.91 6.18
N GLU A 159 22.21 -10.93 6.14
CA GLU A 159 22.64 -12.31 6.25
C GLU A 159 22.95 -12.91 4.88
N LYS A 160 24.11 -13.59 4.77
CA LYS A 160 24.47 -14.34 3.54
C LYS A 160 23.53 -15.53 3.34
N PRO A 161 23.17 -15.87 2.11
CA PRO A 161 23.66 -15.32 0.84
C PRO A 161 22.91 -14.08 0.35
N PHE A 162 21.95 -13.55 1.08
CA PHE A 162 20.98 -12.53 0.62
C PHE A 162 21.47 -11.09 0.74
N GLY A 163 22.36 -10.82 1.70
CA GLY A 163 22.92 -9.50 1.94
C GLY A 163 24.41 -9.58 2.24
N THR A 164 25.14 -8.50 1.99
CA THR A 164 26.60 -8.50 2.10
C THR A 164 27.13 -7.57 3.17
N SER A 165 26.43 -6.46 3.48
CA SER A 165 26.92 -5.44 4.41
C SER A 165 25.80 -4.46 4.77
N ALA A 166 25.87 -3.91 5.99
CA ALA A 166 24.99 -2.84 6.45
C ALA A 166 25.18 -1.52 5.68
N LYS A 167 26.22 -1.40 4.86
CA LYS A 167 26.56 -0.17 4.12
C LYS A 167 26.00 -0.13 2.71
N ASP A 168 25.65 -1.30 2.13
CA ASP A 168 25.19 -1.38 0.75
C ASP A 168 23.68 -1.60 0.72
N VAL A 169 22.96 -0.71 0.01
CA VAL A 169 21.52 -0.89 -0.26
C VAL A 169 21.38 -1.94 -1.36
N VAL A 170 21.48 -3.20 -0.99
CA VAL A 170 21.31 -4.32 -1.92
C VAL A 170 20.21 -5.23 -1.40
N VAL A 171 19.01 -5.08 -1.96
CA VAL A 171 17.94 -6.04 -1.77
C VAL A 171 17.97 -7.01 -2.94
N ALA A 172 18.14 -8.31 -2.66
CA ALA A 172 18.24 -9.33 -3.70
C ALA A 172 16.95 -9.40 -4.54
N ASP A 173 17.09 -9.60 -5.85
CA ASP A 173 16.01 -9.58 -6.85
C ASP A 173 14.80 -10.45 -6.47
N GLN A 174 15.03 -11.59 -5.85
CA GLN A 174 13.95 -12.48 -5.42
C GLN A 174 12.99 -11.80 -4.43
N PHE A 175 13.47 -10.92 -3.56
CA PHE A 175 12.65 -10.17 -2.61
C PHE A 175 11.95 -8.98 -3.28
N LEU A 176 12.64 -8.32 -4.22
CA LEU A 176 12.03 -7.25 -5.03
C LEU A 176 10.87 -7.80 -5.86
N LYS A 177 11.01 -9.00 -6.46
CA LYS A 177 9.91 -9.66 -7.17
C LYS A 177 8.70 -9.98 -6.28
N LYS A 178 8.93 -10.40 -5.02
CA LYS A 178 7.84 -10.58 -4.05
C LYS A 178 7.14 -9.25 -3.73
N ALA A 179 7.90 -8.18 -3.58
CA ALA A 179 7.37 -6.84 -3.35
C ALA A 179 6.55 -6.33 -4.56
N GLU A 180 7.04 -6.52 -5.79
CA GLU A 180 6.29 -6.24 -7.02
C GLU A 180 4.99 -7.04 -7.07
N GLY A 181 5.05 -8.34 -6.76
CA GLY A 181 3.88 -9.21 -6.70
C GLY A 181 2.83 -8.73 -5.70
N LEU A 182 3.25 -8.26 -4.51
CA LEU A 182 2.38 -7.67 -3.51
C LEU A 182 1.68 -6.42 -4.06
N GLY A 183 2.45 -5.48 -4.62
CA GLY A 183 1.91 -4.25 -5.19
C GLY A 183 0.89 -4.50 -6.30
N LYS A 184 1.21 -5.42 -7.22
CA LYS A 184 0.33 -5.85 -8.30
C LYS A 184 -0.97 -6.43 -7.74
N ARG A 185 -0.90 -7.37 -6.81
CA ARG A 185 -2.08 -8.01 -6.20
C ARG A 185 -3.00 -6.98 -5.54
N VAL A 186 -2.44 -6.06 -4.73
CA VAL A 186 -3.23 -5.02 -4.07
C VAL A 186 -3.93 -4.13 -5.10
N ALA A 187 -3.22 -3.68 -6.14
CA ALA A 187 -3.78 -2.84 -7.20
C ALA A 187 -4.92 -3.55 -7.95
N GLU A 188 -4.76 -4.83 -8.30
CA GLU A 188 -5.80 -5.63 -8.95
C GLU A 188 -7.06 -5.77 -8.07
N LEU A 189 -6.89 -5.98 -6.76
CA LEU A 189 -8.01 -6.07 -5.82
C LEU A 189 -8.73 -4.74 -5.68
N VAL A 190 -8.00 -3.63 -5.58
CA VAL A 190 -8.58 -2.28 -5.57
C VAL A 190 -9.46 -2.06 -6.79
N LEU A 191 -8.97 -2.38 -8.00
CA LEU A 191 -9.75 -2.22 -9.23
C LEU A 191 -10.99 -3.11 -9.25
N ARG A 192 -10.90 -4.36 -8.76
CA ARG A 192 -12.07 -5.26 -8.67
C ARG A 192 -13.15 -4.73 -7.75
N LEU A 193 -12.77 -4.23 -6.57
CA LEU A 193 -13.73 -3.70 -5.60
C LEU A 193 -14.37 -2.38 -6.05
N ASN A 194 -13.63 -1.55 -6.79
CA ASN A 194 -14.16 -0.28 -7.30
C ASN A 194 -15.04 -0.43 -8.55
N ARG A 195 -14.95 -1.54 -9.30
CA ARG A 195 -15.84 -1.80 -10.45
C ARG A 195 -17.29 -2.02 -10.05
N ASN A 196 -17.54 -2.37 -8.81
CA ASN A 196 -18.86 -2.70 -8.29
C ASN A 196 -19.47 -1.56 -7.44
N ARG A 197 -18.84 -0.39 -7.44
CA ARG A 197 -19.34 0.84 -6.82
C ARG A 197 -19.83 1.81 -7.86
#